data_bed2441b95b3158a2d4f25f25b96f94f
#
_entry.id   bed2441b95b3158a2d4f25f25b96f94f
#
_cell.length_a   1.000
_cell.length_b   1.000
_cell.length_c   1.000
_cell.angle_alpha   90.00
_cell.angle_beta   90.00
_cell.angle_gamma   90.00
#
_symmetry.space_group_name_H-M   'P 1'
#
loop_
_entity.id
_entity.type
_entity.pdbx_description
1 polymer ?
#
loop_
_entity_poly.entity_id
_entity_poly.type
_entity_poly.pdbx_seq_one_letter_code
_entity_poly.pdbx_strand_id
1 'polypeptide(L)'
;MKKICLFTALLLITFSTIIAQEKTNELMTPPYLQEGDTIAIVAPAGILKDREDTIQKAKELAENWGLIVVLGSNLFNQNNHFSGTDNERFQDFQEALDNKNIKAIWSARGGYGSVRILDKLNFTKFIAHPKWIIGYSDITAFHNHIHNLGIETMHGMMATSLEEIPEEILETKASFKKALFGEELKYSIPSSEDNRNAILNSGEILKGQLIGGNLSILTSMLGSNSQLSTAGKILFIEEIGEYKYSIDRMLQSLKRAGYFTKVKAVIVGNMSSIKKNSTQWGSTIEQLILDVIPENIPVLFDFPAGHEADNRALIFGRNVALEVDMENYSLVFED
;
A
#
# COMPACT_ATOMS: atom_id res chain seq x y z
N MET A 1 73.18 -11.99 -42.19
CA MET A 1 72.34 -12.85 -41.39
C MET A 1 71.65 -11.95 -40.32
N LYS A 2 70.43 -11.63 -40.60
CA LYS A 2 69.64 -10.76 -39.71
C LYS A 2 68.84 -11.61 -38.71
N LYS A 3 69.05 -11.44 -37.42
CA LYS A 3 68.27 -12.09 -36.34
C LYS A 3 67.00 -11.30 -36.16
N ILE A 4 65.88 -11.95 -36.37
CA ILE A 4 64.52 -11.41 -36.02
C ILE A 4 64.26 -11.84 -34.61
N CYS A 5 64.11 -10.84 -33.67
CA CYS A 5 63.57 -11.08 -32.30
C CYS A 5 62.06 -10.97 -32.36
N LEU A 6 61.44 -12.06 -32.08
CA LEU A 6 59.94 -12.13 -31.91
C LEU A 6 59.60 -11.72 -30.50
N PHE A 7 58.95 -10.56 -30.32
CA PHE A 7 58.37 -10.12 -29.02
C PHE A 7 56.94 -10.64 -28.94
N THR A 8 56.73 -11.64 -28.13
CA THR A 8 55.40 -12.11 -27.73
C THR A 8 54.90 -11.26 -26.58
N ALA A 9 53.98 -10.34 -26.87
CA ALA A 9 53.28 -9.59 -25.84
C ALA A 9 52.12 -10.47 -25.29
N LEU A 10 52.24 -10.89 -24.03
CA LEU A 10 51.23 -11.62 -23.30
C LEU A 10 50.21 -10.62 -22.78
N LEU A 11 49.05 -10.53 -23.42
CA LEU A 11 47.93 -9.67 -22.98
C LEU A 11 47.21 -10.38 -21.84
N LEU A 12 47.47 -9.99 -20.59
CA LEU A 12 46.70 -10.38 -19.40
C LEU A 12 45.39 -9.60 -19.39
N ILE A 13 44.31 -10.24 -19.86
CA ILE A 13 42.95 -9.73 -19.69
C ILE A 13 42.51 -10.09 -18.28
N THR A 14 42.60 -9.14 -17.37
CA THR A 14 41.95 -9.26 -16.04
C THR A 14 40.43 -9.04 -16.21
N PHE A 15 39.67 -10.11 -16.15
CA PHE A 15 38.22 -10.05 -15.97
C PHE A 15 37.93 -9.54 -14.59
N SER A 16 37.70 -8.23 -14.45
CA SER A 16 37.06 -7.67 -13.26
C SER A 16 35.58 -8.02 -13.36
N THR A 17 35.16 -9.05 -12.64
CA THR A 17 33.73 -9.29 -12.37
C THR A 17 33.22 -8.10 -11.55
N ILE A 18 32.58 -7.15 -12.20
CA ILE A 18 31.75 -6.14 -11.55
C ILE A 18 30.54 -6.92 -11.02
N ILE A 19 30.60 -7.33 -9.77
CA ILE A 19 29.40 -7.70 -9.03
C ILE A 19 28.62 -6.39 -8.93
N ALA A 20 27.62 -6.20 -9.78
CA ALA A 20 26.61 -5.20 -9.59
C ALA A 20 25.90 -5.56 -8.28
N GLN A 21 26.32 -4.92 -7.20
CA GLN A 21 25.57 -4.92 -5.95
C GLN A 21 24.22 -4.31 -6.33
N GLU A 22 23.17 -5.12 -6.39
CA GLU A 22 21.81 -4.61 -6.46
C GLU A 22 21.68 -3.63 -5.29
N LYS A 23 21.70 -2.35 -5.63
CA LYS A 23 21.40 -1.30 -4.67
C LYS A 23 19.94 -1.54 -4.32
N THR A 24 19.71 -2.16 -3.17
CA THR A 24 18.36 -2.24 -2.60
C THR A 24 17.90 -0.79 -2.52
N ASN A 25 16.93 -0.42 -3.34
CA ASN A 25 16.34 0.90 -3.32
C ASN A 25 15.40 0.94 -2.11
N GLU A 26 16.00 0.94 -0.90
CA GLU A 26 15.26 1.14 0.33
C GLU A 26 14.63 2.53 0.27
N LEU A 27 13.33 2.58 0.50
CA LEU A 27 12.63 3.83 0.61
C LEU A 27 12.93 4.46 1.96
N MET A 28 12.75 5.77 2.04
CA MET A 28 12.87 6.48 3.30
C MET A 28 11.71 6.11 4.22
N THR A 29 12.03 5.57 5.40
CA THR A 29 11.06 5.31 6.45
C THR A 29 10.79 6.61 7.22
N PRO A 30 9.54 7.10 7.29
CA PRO A 30 9.20 8.18 8.20
C PRO A 30 9.50 7.79 9.66
N PRO A 31 9.89 8.75 10.53
CA PRO A 31 10.10 8.43 11.93
C PRO A 31 8.87 7.79 12.57
N TYR A 32 9.07 6.73 13.34
CA TYR A 32 8.01 6.14 14.16
C TYR A 32 7.55 7.12 15.23
N LEU A 33 6.27 7.04 15.59
CA LEU A 33 5.69 7.93 16.57
C LEU A 33 6.16 7.60 17.99
N GLN A 34 6.22 8.62 18.81
CA GLN A 34 6.51 8.54 20.24
C GLN A 34 5.44 9.30 21.03
N GLU A 35 5.34 9.03 22.33
CA GLU A 35 4.48 9.80 23.21
C GLU A 35 4.78 11.31 23.12
N GLY A 36 3.74 12.13 22.97
CA GLY A 36 3.82 13.56 22.73
C GLY A 36 3.90 13.98 21.26
N ASP A 37 4.06 13.05 20.31
CA ASP A 37 4.03 13.36 18.88
C ASP A 37 2.64 13.78 18.42
N THR A 38 2.59 14.63 17.40
CA THR A 38 1.34 15.15 16.84
C THR A 38 0.94 14.38 15.58
N ILE A 39 -0.31 13.94 15.53
CA ILE A 39 -0.97 13.36 14.36
C ILE A 39 -2.10 14.28 13.86
N ALA A 40 -2.20 14.47 12.55
CA ALA A 40 -3.30 15.21 11.94
C ALA A 40 -4.38 14.25 11.40
N ILE A 41 -5.65 14.50 11.71
CA ILE A 41 -6.78 13.84 11.04
C ILE A 41 -7.33 14.78 9.99
N VAL A 42 -7.31 14.35 8.71
CA VAL A 42 -7.81 15.13 7.56
C VAL A 42 -8.74 14.28 6.69
N ALA A 43 -9.64 14.89 5.94
CA ALA A 43 -10.57 14.22 5.06
C ALA A 43 -10.29 14.57 3.58
N PRO A 44 -9.34 13.91 2.91
CA PRO A 44 -8.94 14.29 1.55
C PRO A 44 -9.95 13.89 0.46
N ALA A 45 -10.95 13.09 0.79
CA ALA A 45 -11.87 12.45 -0.15
C ALA A 45 -13.35 12.61 0.24
N GLY A 46 -13.99 11.56 0.71
CA GLY A 46 -15.43 11.50 0.96
C GLY A 46 -15.88 12.27 2.19
N ILE A 47 -17.11 12.73 2.16
CA ILE A 47 -17.77 13.49 3.22
C ILE A 47 -17.86 12.69 4.53
N LEU A 48 -17.77 13.41 5.66
CA LEU A 48 -17.93 12.90 7.04
C LEU A 48 -19.30 13.26 7.64
N LYS A 49 -20.33 13.26 6.83
CA LYS A 49 -21.68 13.61 7.29
C LYS A 49 -22.08 12.70 8.47
N ASP A 50 -22.55 13.33 9.55
CA ASP A 50 -23.04 12.66 10.77
C ASP A 50 -21.99 11.73 11.43
N ARG A 51 -20.68 12.07 11.33
CA ARG A 51 -19.54 11.26 11.84
C ARG A 51 -18.67 11.97 12.87
N GLU A 52 -19.15 13.05 13.45
CA GLU A 52 -18.43 13.81 14.49
C GLU A 52 -18.03 12.92 15.66
N ASP A 53 -18.97 12.07 16.14
CA ASP A 53 -18.72 11.12 17.21
C ASP A 53 -17.65 10.08 16.86
N THR A 54 -17.63 9.64 15.60
CA THR A 54 -16.62 8.68 15.13
C THR A 54 -15.22 9.31 15.08
N ILE A 55 -15.13 10.55 14.61
CA ILE A 55 -13.87 11.32 14.64
C ILE A 55 -13.43 11.57 16.07
N GLN A 56 -14.35 11.86 16.98
CA GLN A 56 -14.03 12.01 18.40
C GLN A 56 -13.47 10.71 19.00
N LYS A 57 -14.06 9.55 18.69
CA LYS A 57 -13.50 8.24 19.10
C LYS A 57 -12.10 8.00 18.54
N ALA A 58 -11.84 8.39 17.28
CA ALA A 58 -10.52 8.28 16.68
C ALA A 58 -9.49 9.17 17.40
N LYS A 59 -9.88 10.38 17.73
CA LYS A 59 -9.06 11.30 18.51
C LYS A 59 -8.74 10.69 19.89
N GLU A 60 -9.74 10.23 20.61
CA GLU A 60 -9.56 9.60 21.93
C GLU A 60 -8.67 8.35 21.86
N LEU A 61 -8.81 7.54 20.82
CA LEU A 61 -7.94 6.37 20.60
C LEU A 61 -6.46 6.78 20.48
N ALA A 62 -6.17 7.79 19.67
CA ALA A 62 -4.79 8.27 19.49
C ALA A 62 -4.27 8.97 20.75
N GLU A 63 -5.10 9.76 21.45
CA GLU A 63 -4.74 10.40 22.72
C GLU A 63 -4.47 9.37 23.83
N ASN A 64 -5.21 8.25 23.86
CA ASN A 64 -4.95 7.13 24.76
C ASN A 64 -3.62 6.40 24.46
N TRP A 65 -3.03 6.62 23.28
CA TRP A 65 -1.69 6.17 22.94
C TRP A 65 -0.62 7.23 23.23
N GLY A 66 -0.98 8.33 23.88
CA GLY A 66 -0.09 9.43 24.24
C GLY A 66 0.18 10.44 23.12
N LEU A 67 -0.59 10.39 22.02
CA LEU A 67 -0.40 11.29 20.88
C LEU A 67 -1.21 12.58 21.05
N ILE A 68 -0.77 13.64 20.42
CA ILE A 68 -1.51 14.91 20.28
C ILE A 68 -2.26 14.88 18.95
N VAL A 69 -3.56 15.12 18.95
CA VAL A 69 -4.38 15.08 17.73
C VAL A 69 -4.80 16.49 17.32
N VAL A 70 -4.54 16.84 16.08
CA VAL A 70 -5.05 18.03 15.41
C VAL A 70 -6.02 17.63 14.30
N LEU A 71 -7.09 18.39 14.13
CA LEU A 71 -8.07 18.17 13.08
C LEU A 71 -7.87 19.20 11.97
N GLY A 72 -8.04 18.77 10.72
CA GLY A 72 -8.09 19.68 9.59
C GLY A 72 -9.20 20.71 9.76
N SER A 73 -8.94 21.95 9.40
CA SER A 73 -9.88 23.06 9.58
C SER A 73 -11.17 22.90 8.78
N ASN A 74 -11.11 22.15 7.67
CA ASN A 74 -12.22 21.90 6.77
C ASN A 74 -12.77 20.47 6.87
N LEU A 75 -12.35 19.70 7.91
CA LEU A 75 -12.61 18.27 8.07
C LEU A 75 -14.10 17.88 7.89
N PHE A 76 -15.02 18.70 8.40
CA PHE A 76 -16.47 18.46 8.37
C PHE A 76 -17.19 19.26 7.29
N ASN A 77 -16.46 19.94 6.39
CA ASN A 77 -17.07 20.65 5.29
C ASN A 77 -17.72 19.67 4.30
N GLN A 78 -18.69 20.17 3.56
CA GLN A 78 -19.41 19.38 2.56
C GLN A 78 -19.49 20.09 1.20
N ASN A 79 -19.12 19.38 0.15
CA ASN A 79 -19.45 19.74 -1.23
C ASN A 79 -19.92 18.47 -1.96
N ASN A 80 -21.25 18.25 -2.00
CA ASN A 80 -21.88 17.05 -2.53
C ASN A 80 -21.33 15.77 -1.87
N HIS A 81 -20.59 14.96 -2.63
CA HIS A 81 -19.96 13.70 -2.19
C HIS A 81 -18.70 13.92 -1.36
N PHE A 82 -18.06 15.09 -1.47
CA PHE A 82 -16.74 15.34 -0.93
C PHE A 82 -16.78 16.03 0.44
N SER A 83 -15.73 15.85 1.21
CA SER A 83 -15.48 16.60 2.44
C SER A 83 -14.95 18.01 2.12
N GLY A 84 -15.86 18.87 1.67
CA GLY A 84 -15.54 20.20 1.17
C GLY A 84 -15.16 20.24 -0.32
N THR A 85 -14.83 21.44 -0.79
CA THR A 85 -14.32 21.69 -2.14
C THR A 85 -12.94 21.07 -2.34
N ASP A 86 -12.50 20.90 -3.60
CA ASP A 86 -11.12 20.47 -3.89
C ASP A 86 -10.08 21.38 -3.21
N ASN A 87 -10.36 22.68 -3.09
CA ASN A 87 -9.45 23.63 -2.47
C ASN A 87 -9.38 23.48 -0.94
N GLU A 88 -10.49 23.27 -0.27
CA GLU A 88 -10.54 23.06 1.18
C GLU A 88 -9.82 21.76 1.56
N ARG A 89 -10.07 20.65 0.83
CA ARG A 89 -9.38 19.38 1.04
C ARG A 89 -7.88 19.47 0.77
N PHE A 90 -7.51 20.20 -0.29
CA PHE A 90 -6.12 20.51 -0.61
C PHE A 90 -5.45 21.30 0.50
N GLN A 91 -6.09 22.37 1.03
CA GLN A 91 -5.54 23.19 2.10
C GLN A 91 -5.23 22.37 3.35
N ASP A 92 -6.20 21.60 3.85
CA ASP A 92 -6.00 20.77 5.04
C ASP A 92 -4.86 19.77 4.84
N PHE A 93 -4.81 19.11 3.69
CA PHE A 93 -3.77 18.13 3.42
C PHE A 93 -2.39 18.76 3.24
N GLN A 94 -2.31 19.90 2.51
CA GLN A 94 -1.07 20.63 2.29
C GLN A 94 -0.51 21.23 3.60
N GLU A 95 -1.37 21.80 4.46
CA GLU A 95 -0.97 22.32 5.76
C GLU A 95 -0.38 21.19 6.63
N ALA A 96 -1.01 20.02 6.63
CA ALA A 96 -0.51 18.86 7.35
C ALA A 96 0.81 18.32 6.76
N LEU A 97 0.97 18.31 5.43
CA LEU A 97 2.25 17.97 4.76
C LEU A 97 3.37 18.93 5.14
N ASP A 98 3.08 20.21 5.17
CA ASP A 98 4.06 21.29 5.38
C ASP A 98 4.50 21.46 6.83
N ASN A 99 3.66 21.07 7.78
CA ASN A 99 3.92 21.26 9.20
C ASN A 99 4.88 20.18 9.73
N LYS A 100 6.14 20.55 9.98
CA LYS A 100 7.18 19.64 10.49
C LYS A 100 6.89 19.02 11.86
N ASN A 101 5.96 19.60 12.64
CA ASN A 101 5.59 19.08 13.96
C ASN A 101 4.59 17.91 13.85
N ILE A 102 3.87 17.79 12.73
CA ILE A 102 3.01 16.65 12.45
C ILE A 102 3.88 15.47 12.00
N LYS A 103 3.71 14.32 12.65
CA LYS A 103 4.45 13.07 12.39
C LYS A 103 3.67 12.04 11.59
N ALA A 104 2.35 12.18 11.58
CA ALA A 104 1.47 11.36 10.76
C ALA A 104 0.26 12.14 10.27
N ILE A 105 -0.20 11.84 9.06
CA ILE A 105 -1.46 12.31 8.50
C ILE A 105 -2.38 11.10 8.40
N TRP A 106 -3.38 11.07 9.26
CA TRP A 106 -4.37 10.00 9.33
C TRP A 106 -5.63 10.39 8.58
N SER A 107 -5.89 9.71 7.47
CA SER A 107 -7.07 9.98 6.67
C SER A 107 -8.33 9.60 7.46
N ALA A 108 -9.28 10.52 7.55
CA ALA A 108 -10.52 10.28 8.26
C ALA A 108 -11.37 9.24 7.52
N ARG A 109 -11.41 9.32 6.18
CA ARG A 109 -12.20 8.48 5.29
C ARG A 109 -11.61 8.44 3.88
N GLY A 110 -11.83 7.32 3.20
CA GLY A 110 -11.66 7.17 1.75
C GLY A 110 -12.90 7.63 0.97
N GLY A 111 -13.35 6.82 0.05
CA GLY A 111 -14.45 7.11 -0.86
C GLY A 111 -13.93 7.49 -2.24
N TYR A 112 -14.00 8.75 -2.61
CA TYR A 112 -13.42 9.29 -3.84
C TYR A 112 -13.05 10.75 -3.67
N GLY A 113 -11.91 11.16 -4.20
CA GLY A 113 -11.52 12.56 -4.22
C GLY A 113 -10.04 12.85 -4.07
N SER A 114 -9.22 11.90 -3.56
CA SER A 114 -7.78 12.08 -3.35
C SER A 114 -7.06 12.45 -4.66
N VAL A 115 -7.36 11.78 -5.75
CA VAL A 115 -6.76 12.06 -7.07
C VAL A 115 -7.03 13.49 -7.57
N ARG A 116 -8.15 14.12 -7.16
CA ARG A 116 -8.52 15.48 -7.58
C ARG A 116 -7.63 16.56 -6.99
N ILE A 117 -7.00 16.26 -5.85
CA ILE A 117 -6.10 17.20 -5.17
C ILE A 117 -4.63 16.79 -5.31
N LEU A 118 -4.33 15.55 -5.65
CA LEU A 118 -2.99 14.98 -5.67
C LEU A 118 -1.99 15.82 -6.48
N ASP A 119 -2.33 16.15 -7.73
CA ASP A 119 -1.45 16.90 -8.63
C ASP A 119 -1.27 18.39 -8.25
N LYS A 120 -2.05 18.89 -7.28
CA LYS A 120 -1.91 20.24 -6.75
C LYS A 120 -0.97 20.31 -5.55
N LEU A 121 -0.71 19.18 -4.89
CA LEU A 121 0.10 19.11 -3.67
C LEU A 121 1.58 19.35 -3.99
N ASN A 122 2.21 20.09 -3.09
CA ASN A 122 3.66 20.31 -3.11
C ASN A 122 4.31 19.44 -2.03
N PHE A 123 5.07 18.43 -2.45
CA PHE A 123 5.73 17.49 -1.56
C PHE A 123 7.13 17.92 -1.11
N THR A 124 7.61 19.12 -1.48
CA THR A 124 8.99 19.56 -1.19
C THR A 124 9.31 19.52 0.32
N LYS A 125 8.43 20.07 1.16
CA LYS A 125 8.64 20.07 2.61
C LYS A 125 8.40 18.69 3.22
N PHE A 126 7.47 17.91 2.65
CA PHE A 126 7.23 16.52 3.05
C PHE A 126 8.46 15.64 2.82
N ILE A 127 9.13 15.76 1.67
CA ILE A 127 10.36 15.02 1.37
C ILE A 127 11.49 15.42 2.36
N ALA A 128 11.57 16.68 2.73
CA ALA A 128 12.56 17.16 3.71
C ALA A 128 12.25 16.70 5.16
N HIS A 129 10.99 16.49 5.49
CA HIS A 129 10.50 16.08 6.80
C HIS A 129 9.40 15.02 6.65
N PRO A 130 9.77 13.79 6.27
CA PRO A 130 8.81 12.74 5.98
C PRO A 130 7.98 12.38 7.22
N LYS A 131 6.73 12.03 6.96
CA LYS A 131 5.76 11.62 7.97
C LYS A 131 4.87 10.52 7.41
N TRP A 132 4.25 9.73 8.26
CA TRP A 132 3.37 8.67 7.84
C TRP A 132 2.11 9.23 7.17
N ILE A 133 1.80 8.74 5.97
CA ILE A 133 0.51 8.95 5.31
C ILE A 133 -0.28 7.67 5.46
N ILE A 134 -1.45 7.76 6.09
CA ILE A 134 -2.19 6.60 6.59
C ILE A 134 -3.60 6.57 6.03
N GLY A 135 -4.00 5.40 5.57
CA GLY A 135 -5.34 5.09 5.09
C GLY A 135 -5.33 3.95 4.10
N TYR A 136 -6.47 3.65 3.52
CA TYR A 136 -6.66 2.62 2.50
C TYR A 136 -7.72 3.09 1.47
N SER A 137 -8.16 2.22 0.56
CA SER A 137 -9.17 2.60 -0.42
C SER A 137 -8.66 3.74 -1.33
N ASP A 138 -9.38 4.86 -1.44
CA ASP A 138 -9.02 6.04 -2.22
C ASP A 138 -7.64 6.65 -1.86
N ILE A 139 -7.15 6.40 -0.64
CA ILE A 139 -5.82 6.84 -0.18
C ILE A 139 -4.69 6.12 -0.93
N THR A 140 -4.95 5.01 -1.59
CA THR A 140 -4.03 4.34 -2.51
C THR A 140 -3.41 5.32 -3.52
N ALA A 141 -4.13 6.36 -3.93
CA ALA A 141 -3.59 7.40 -4.82
C ALA A 141 -2.37 8.12 -4.23
N PHE A 142 -2.41 8.45 -2.93
CA PHE A 142 -1.26 9.03 -2.23
C PHE A 142 -0.16 8.01 -2.02
N HIS A 143 -0.49 6.76 -1.63
CA HIS A 143 0.50 5.72 -1.45
C HIS A 143 1.35 5.52 -2.71
N ASN A 144 0.72 5.41 -3.86
CA ASN A 144 1.42 5.20 -5.13
C ASN A 144 2.30 6.39 -5.51
N HIS A 145 1.78 7.60 -5.36
CA HIS A 145 2.54 8.81 -5.68
C HIS A 145 3.76 8.96 -4.77
N ILE A 146 3.57 8.79 -3.46
CA ILE A 146 4.62 8.94 -2.44
C ILE A 146 5.65 7.81 -2.53
N HIS A 147 5.24 6.59 -2.90
CA HIS A 147 6.17 5.52 -3.22
C HIS A 147 7.16 5.93 -4.32
N ASN A 148 6.67 6.59 -5.39
CA ASN A 148 7.51 7.09 -6.46
C ASN A 148 8.41 8.26 -6.03
N LEU A 149 8.10 8.95 -4.93
CA LEU A 149 8.97 9.94 -4.28
C LEU A 149 10.04 9.29 -3.38
N GLY A 150 10.00 7.97 -3.20
CA GLY A 150 10.98 7.24 -2.41
C GLY A 150 10.69 7.20 -0.92
N ILE A 151 9.44 7.28 -0.50
CA ILE A 151 9.04 7.32 0.91
C ILE A 151 7.98 6.24 1.19
N GLU A 152 8.10 5.56 2.33
CA GLU A 152 7.14 4.58 2.80
C GLU A 152 5.83 5.23 3.27
N THR A 153 4.74 4.48 3.15
CA THR A 153 3.41 4.88 3.61
C THR A 153 2.70 3.71 4.29
N MET A 154 1.57 3.96 4.93
CA MET A 154 0.86 2.94 5.70
C MET A 154 -0.57 2.74 5.17
N HIS A 155 -0.82 1.59 4.51
CA HIS A 155 -2.17 1.08 4.37
C HIS A 155 -2.65 0.61 5.75
N GLY A 156 -3.69 1.21 6.27
CA GLY A 156 -4.19 0.89 7.60
C GLY A 156 -5.51 1.59 7.88
N MET A 157 -6.10 1.29 9.04
CA MET A 157 -7.41 1.81 9.41
C MET A 157 -7.49 3.33 9.26
N MET A 158 -8.65 3.80 8.82
CA MET A 158 -9.02 5.22 8.84
C MET A 158 -9.86 5.54 10.08
N ALA A 159 -10.08 6.81 10.38
CA ALA A 159 -10.86 7.19 11.55
C ALA A 159 -12.28 6.58 11.51
N THR A 160 -12.90 6.50 10.33
CA THR A 160 -14.23 5.89 10.14
C THR A 160 -14.25 4.37 10.35
N SER A 161 -13.11 3.69 10.40
CA SER A 161 -13.06 2.26 10.76
C SER A 161 -13.53 1.99 12.20
N LEU A 162 -13.61 3.03 13.04
CA LEU A 162 -14.17 2.94 14.40
C LEU A 162 -15.71 2.93 14.43
N GLU A 163 -16.37 2.90 13.27
CA GLU A 163 -17.82 2.63 13.16
C GLU A 163 -18.11 1.12 13.24
N GLU A 164 -17.12 0.28 12.96
CA GLU A 164 -17.24 -1.18 13.04
C GLU A 164 -17.38 -1.66 14.49
N ILE A 165 -17.80 -2.91 14.65
CA ILE A 165 -17.95 -3.54 15.96
C ILE A 165 -16.57 -3.62 16.64
N PRO A 166 -16.41 -3.12 17.87
CA PRO A 166 -15.11 -3.02 18.53
C PRO A 166 -14.33 -4.34 18.61
N GLU A 167 -15.01 -5.46 18.75
CA GLU A 167 -14.44 -6.80 18.84
C GLU A 167 -13.89 -7.28 17.49
N GLU A 168 -14.50 -6.85 16.38
CA GLU A 168 -14.10 -7.23 15.04
C GLU A 168 -12.87 -6.46 14.54
N ILE A 169 -12.55 -5.31 15.14
CA ILE A 169 -11.39 -4.48 14.78
C ILE A 169 -10.22 -4.58 15.76
N LEU A 170 -10.15 -5.61 16.58
CA LEU A 170 -9.06 -5.77 17.57
C LEU A 170 -7.70 -5.89 16.90
N GLU A 171 -7.57 -6.81 15.93
CA GLU A 171 -6.34 -7.01 15.17
C GLU A 171 -6.00 -5.80 14.30
N THR A 172 -7.01 -5.15 13.73
CA THR A 172 -6.87 -3.89 12.99
C THR A 172 -6.23 -2.81 13.85
N LYS A 173 -6.75 -2.56 15.06
CA LYS A 173 -6.18 -1.58 15.99
C LYS A 173 -4.80 -1.98 16.50
N ALA A 174 -4.61 -3.28 16.80
CA ALA A 174 -3.33 -3.77 17.31
C ALA A 174 -2.22 -3.62 16.27
N SER A 175 -2.45 -4.06 15.02
CA SER A 175 -1.49 -3.94 13.94
C SER A 175 -1.21 -2.47 13.58
N PHE A 176 -2.25 -1.63 13.58
CA PHE A 176 -2.10 -0.19 13.34
C PHE A 176 -1.21 0.47 14.38
N LYS A 177 -1.44 0.19 15.68
CA LYS A 177 -0.60 0.70 16.74
C LYS A 177 0.86 0.24 16.58
N LYS A 178 1.08 -1.06 16.35
CA LYS A 178 2.42 -1.59 16.12
C LYS A 178 3.14 -0.87 14.99
N ALA A 179 2.46 -0.71 13.84
CA ALA A 179 3.02 -0.02 12.69
C ALA A 179 3.39 1.44 12.98
N LEU A 180 2.56 2.16 13.73
CA LEU A 180 2.82 3.56 14.09
C LEU A 180 4.03 3.73 15.01
N PHE A 181 4.19 2.81 15.98
CA PHE A 181 5.22 2.92 17.02
C PHE A 181 6.48 2.09 16.71
N GLY A 182 6.56 1.46 15.53
CA GLY A 182 7.75 0.74 15.10
C GLY A 182 7.93 -0.62 15.78
N GLU A 183 6.85 -1.23 16.24
CA GLU A 183 6.87 -2.59 16.71
C GLU A 183 6.86 -3.58 15.54
N GLU A 184 7.41 -4.77 15.75
CA GLU A 184 7.47 -5.82 14.72
C GLU A 184 6.08 -6.13 14.13
N LEU A 185 5.99 -6.07 12.80
CA LEU A 185 4.82 -6.52 12.04
C LEU A 185 5.12 -7.89 11.42
N LYS A 186 4.40 -8.88 11.92
CA LYS A 186 4.43 -10.25 11.42
C LYS A 186 3.03 -10.81 11.38
N TYR A 187 2.66 -11.38 10.25
CA TYR A 187 1.37 -12.00 10.04
C TYR A 187 1.56 -13.46 9.65
N SER A 188 0.74 -14.34 10.22
CA SER A 188 0.59 -15.72 9.80
C SER A 188 -0.86 -15.92 9.40
N ILE A 189 -1.08 -16.28 8.15
CA ILE A 189 -2.41 -16.34 7.52
C ILE A 189 -2.65 -17.78 7.07
N PRO A 190 -3.79 -18.41 7.43
CA PRO A 190 -4.12 -19.72 6.94
C PRO A 190 -4.08 -19.79 5.41
N SER A 191 -3.52 -20.86 4.86
CA SER A 191 -3.47 -21.05 3.42
C SER A 191 -4.88 -21.30 2.86
N SER A 192 -5.24 -20.58 1.82
CA SER A 192 -6.48 -20.80 1.05
C SER A 192 -6.29 -21.91 0.01
N GLU A 193 -7.37 -22.63 -0.33
CA GLU A 193 -7.36 -23.61 -1.41
C GLU A 193 -7.07 -22.95 -2.77
N ASP A 194 -7.38 -21.68 -2.91
CA ASP A 194 -7.14 -20.90 -4.13
C ASP A 194 -5.69 -20.41 -4.27
N ASN A 195 -4.85 -20.58 -3.23
CA ASN A 195 -3.46 -20.17 -3.28
C ASN A 195 -2.67 -20.90 -4.37
N ARG A 196 -1.95 -20.12 -5.18
CA ARG A 196 -1.01 -20.67 -6.16
C ARG A 196 0.42 -20.54 -5.66
N ASN A 197 0.98 -21.65 -5.16
CA ASN A 197 2.26 -21.70 -4.44
C ASN A 197 3.42 -22.27 -5.28
N ALA A 198 3.31 -22.34 -6.60
CA ALA A 198 4.17 -23.15 -7.49
C ALA A 198 5.70 -23.05 -7.25
N ILE A 199 6.17 -22.01 -6.56
CA ILE A 199 7.61 -21.78 -6.30
C ILE A 199 7.95 -21.95 -4.81
N LEU A 200 6.99 -21.82 -3.90
CA LEU A 200 7.25 -21.79 -2.46
C LEU A 200 7.24 -23.17 -1.79
N ASN A 201 6.95 -24.24 -2.54
CA ASN A 201 7.02 -25.62 -2.07
C ASN A 201 8.45 -26.11 -1.68
N SER A 202 9.46 -25.25 -1.85
CA SER A 202 10.86 -25.55 -1.57
C SER A 202 11.36 -25.03 -0.22
N GLY A 203 10.53 -24.32 0.55
CA GLY A 203 10.97 -23.61 1.76
C GLY A 203 11.80 -22.36 1.45
N GLU A 204 11.71 -21.83 0.25
CA GLU A 204 12.34 -20.57 -0.14
C GLU A 204 11.61 -19.38 0.46
N ILE A 205 12.37 -18.44 1.02
CA ILE A 205 11.87 -17.15 1.49
C ILE A 205 11.91 -16.17 0.31
N LEU A 206 10.74 -15.66 -0.10
CA LEU A 206 10.65 -14.68 -1.15
C LEU A 206 10.67 -13.27 -0.55
N LYS A 207 11.67 -12.47 -0.91
CA LYS A 207 11.84 -11.10 -0.41
C LYS A 207 11.55 -10.07 -1.49
N GLY A 208 10.89 -8.96 -1.10
CA GLY A 208 10.63 -7.83 -2.01
C GLY A 208 9.92 -6.68 -1.31
N GLN A 209 9.94 -5.50 -1.94
CA GLN A 209 9.15 -4.38 -1.45
C GLN A 209 7.66 -4.65 -1.63
N LEU A 210 6.87 -4.44 -0.58
CA LEU A 210 5.42 -4.49 -0.65
C LEU A 210 4.87 -3.18 -1.22
N ILE A 211 4.07 -3.29 -2.25
CA ILE A 211 3.38 -2.15 -2.89
C ILE A 211 1.95 -2.55 -3.24
N GLY A 212 1.11 -1.60 -3.58
CA GLY A 212 -0.23 -1.93 -4.07
C GLY A 212 -1.33 -1.06 -3.50
N GLY A 213 -2.47 -1.67 -3.21
CA GLY A 213 -3.67 -1.06 -2.64
C GLY A 213 -4.94 -1.43 -3.39
N ASN A 214 -5.91 -0.52 -3.40
CA ASN A 214 -7.20 -0.73 -4.04
C ASN A 214 -7.09 -0.85 -5.57
N LEU A 215 -7.69 -1.90 -6.14
CA LEU A 215 -7.57 -2.26 -7.56
C LEU A 215 -8.09 -1.18 -8.50
N SER A 216 -9.23 -0.55 -8.17
CA SER A 216 -9.79 0.56 -8.94
C SER A 216 -8.83 1.74 -8.99
N ILE A 217 -8.22 2.08 -7.86
CA ILE A 217 -7.26 3.19 -7.78
C ILE A 217 -5.97 2.85 -8.51
N LEU A 218 -5.40 1.66 -8.33
CA LEU A 218 -4.23 1.19 -9.09
C LEU A 218 -4.45 1.34 -10.60
N THR A 219 -5.63 0.94 -11.07
CA THR A 219 -5.99 1.03 -12.49
C THR A 219 -6.14 2.47 -12.95
N SER A 220 -6.70 3.35 -12.11
CA SER A 220 -6.87 4.78 -12.43
C SER A 220 -5.55 5.54 -12.48
N MET A 221 -4.49 5.04 -11.86
CA MET A 221 -3.14 5.65 -11.89
C MET A 221 -2.34 5.29 -13.15
N LEU A 222 -2.79 4.35 -13.98
CA LEU A 222 -2.08 3.94 -15.19
C LEU A 222 -1.82 5.12 -16.13
N GLY A 223 -0.57 5.25 -16.59
CA GLY A 223 -0.15 6.33 -17.48
C GLY A 223 0.12 7.67 -16.79
N SER A 224 -0.09 7.79 -15.48
CA SER A 224 0.24 8.99 -14.70
C SER A 224 1.62 8.89 -14.03
N ASN A 225 2.10 10.00 -13.46
CA ASN A 225 3.32 10.02 -12.64
C ASN A 225 3.19 9.19 -11.34
N SER A 226 1.99 8.78 -10.99
CA SER A 226 1.68 7.97 -9.81
C SER A 226 1.57 6.47 -10.14
N GLN A 227 1.78 6.07 -11.39
CA GLN A 227 1.80 4.65 -11.75
C GLN A 227 2.98 3.95 -11.08
N LEU A 228 2.72 2.82 -10.42
CA LEU A 228 3.76 2.01 -9.78
C LEU A 228 4.56 1.18 -10.81
N SER A 229 5.84 0.99 -10.53
CA SER A 229 6.64 -0.07 -11.14
C SER A 229 6.62 -1.30 -10.23
N THR A 230 6.08 -2.42 -10.73
CA THR A 230 5.91 -3.67 -9.96
C THR A 230 7.07 -4.65 -10.12
N ALA A 231 8.01 -4.36 -11.03
CA ALA A 231 9.13 -5.26 -11.32
C ALA A 231 9.98 -5.53 -10.07
N GLY A 232 10.14 -6.80 -9.70
CA GLY A 232 10.91 -7.24 -8.54
C GLY A 232 10.23 -7.00 -7.19
N LYS A 233 8.96 -6.61 -7.15
CA LYS A 233 8.21 -6.27 -5.95
C LYS A 233 7.11 -7.29 -5.65
N ILE A 234 6.53 -7.22 -4.46
CA ILE A 234 5.35 -7.97 -4.05
C ILE A 234 4.16 -7.02 -4.15
N LEU A 235 3.15 -7.40 -4.92
CA LEU A 235 1.98 -6.57 -5.19
C LEU A 235 0.82 -7.01 -4.29
N PHE A 236 0.30 -6.09 -3.50
CA PHE A 236 -0.96 -6.25 -2.77
C PHE A 236 -2.12 -5.64 -3.55
N ILE A 237 -3.25 -6.34 -3.62
CA ILE A 237 -4.49 -5.84 -4.23
C ILE A 237 -5.70 -6.18 -3.36
N GLU A 238 -6.65 -5.28 -3.28
CA GLU A 238 -7.95 -5.44 -2.63
C GLU A 238 -9.02 -4.65 -3.39
N GLU A 239 -10.32 -4.94 -3.20
CA GLU A 239 -11.40 -4.19 -3.88
C GLU A 239 -12.71 -4.28 -3.12
N ILE A 240 -13.59 -3.28 -3.31
CA ILE A 240 -14.93 -3.25 -2.76
C ILE A 240 -15.99 -2.78 -3.77
N GLY A 241 -17.16 -3.44 -3.73
CA GLY A 241 -18.38 -2.91 -4.31
C GLY A 241 -18.46 -2.91 -5.83
N GLU A 242 -17.54 -3.60 -6.51
CA GLU A 242 -17.48 -3.66 -7.95
C GLU A 242 -18.25 -4.86 -8.53
N TYR A 243 -18.64 -4.78 -9.80
CA TYR A 243 -19.13 -5.93 -10.55
C TYR A 243 -17.96 -6.80 -11.03
N LYS A 244 -18.17 -8.12 -11.15
CA LYS A 244 -17.12 -9.02 -11.66
C LYS A 244 -16.55 -8.60 -13.01
N TYR A 245 -17.37 -8.08 -13.95
CA TYR A 245 -16.86 -7.58 -15.23
C TYR A 245 -15.98 -6.35 -15.08
N SER A 246 -16.21 -5.51 -14.06
CA SER A 246 -15.34 -4.37 -13.75
C SER A 246 -14.00 -4.83 -13.21
N ILE A 247 -14.02 -5.82 -12.30
CA ILE A 247 -12.80 -6.43 -11.75
C ILE A 247 -11.99 -7.08 -12.88
N ASP A 248 -12.60 -7.89 -13.72
CA ASP A 248 -11.91 -8.48 -14.89
C ASP A 248 -11.28 -7.40 -15.77
N ARG A 249 -12.04 -6.35 -16.12
CA ARG A 249 -11.51 -5.24 -16.94
C ARG A 249 -10.32 -4.54 -16.29
N MET A 250 -10.35 -4.30 -14.98
CA MET A 250 -9.26 -3.70 -14.23
C MET A 250 -8.02 -4.61 -14.23
N LEU A 251 -8.20 -5.90 -13.98
CA LEU A 251 -7.14 -6.90 -14.03
C LEU A 251 -6.51 -6.99 -15.42
N GLN A 252 -7.32 -7.00 -16.50
CA GLN A 252 -6.82 -6.96 -17.88
C GLN A 252 -6.06 -5.66 -18.18
N SER A 253 -6.49 -4.52 -17.62
CA SER A 253 -5.78 -3.25 -17.77
C SER A 253 -4.40 -3.30 -17.11
N LEU A 254 -4.31 -3.80 -15.88
CA LEU A 254 -3.03 -4.00 -15.17
C LEU A 254 -2.12 -5.00 -15.91
N LYS A 255 -2.68 -6.13 -16.43
CA LYS A 255 -1.94 -7.10 -17.25
C LYS A 255 -1.33 -6.42 -18.47
N ARG A 256 -2.14 -5.67 -19.23
CA ARG A 256 -1.69 -4.93 -20.43
C ARG A 256 -0.66 -3.84 -20.12
N ALA A 257 -0.71 -3.25 -18.93
CA ALA A 257 0.27 -2.29 -18.44
C ALA A 257 1.55 -2.96 -17.90
N GLY A 258 1.63 -4.30 -17.89
CA GLY A 258 2.82 -5.04 -17.49
C GLY A 258 2.96 -5.29 -15.98
N TYR A 259 1.93 -5.01 -15.19
CA TYR A 259 2.01 -5.13 -13.73
C TYR A 259 2.39 -6.53 -13.25
N PHE A 260 1.95 -7.58 -13.97
CA PHE A 260 2.21 -8.97 -13.58
C PHE A 260 3.43 -9.60 -14.27
N THR A 261 4.14 -8.85 -15.14
CA THR A 261 5.20 -9.44 -15.97
C THR A 261 6.44 -9.83 -15.17
N LYS A 262 6.83 -9.01 -14.18
CA LYS A 262 8.05 -9.17 -13.38
C LYS A 262 7.81 -9.00 -11.89
N VAL A 263 6.56 -9.09 -11.45
CA VAL A 263 6.21 -9.09 -10.02
C VAL A 263 6.73 -10.38 -9.38
N LYS A 264 7.16 -10.31 -8.13
CA LYS A 264 7.67 -11.51 -7.42
C LYS A 264 6.54 -12.38 -6.86
N ALA A 265 5.50 -11.75 -6.33
CA ALA A 265 4.29 -12.39 -5.85
C ALA A 265 3.13 -11.41 -5.86
N VAL A 266 1.91 -11.93 -5.80
CA VAL A 266 0.69 -11.14 -5.57
C VAL A 266 0.03 -11.62 -4.29
N ILE A 267 -0.29 -10.69 -3.40
CA ILE A 267 -1.10 -10.91 -2.19
C ILE A 267 -2.45 -10.28 -2.43
N VAL A 268 -3.50 -11.07 -2.28
CA VAL A 268 -4.88 -10.63 -2.47
C VAL A 268 -5.53 -10.48 -1.11
N GLY A 269 -5.94 -9.26 -0.80
CA GLY A 269 -6.74 -8.94 0.37
C GLY A 269 -8.22 -9.15 0.15
N ASN A 270 -9.05 -8.44 0.90
CA ASN A 270 -10.48 -8.60 0.80
C ASN A 270 -11.01 -8.18 -0.58
N MET A 271 -11.90 -9.00 -1.14
CA MET A 271 -12.72 -8.69 -2.30
C MET A 271 -14.18 -8.55 -1.86
N SER A 272 -14.49 -7.38 -1.28
CA SER A 272 -15.69 -7.16 -0.47
C SER A 272 -16.91 -6.72 -1.28
N SER A 273 -18.10 -7.10 -0.86
CA SER A 273 -19.37 -6.60 -1.39
C SER A 273 -19.50 -6.66 -2.92
N ILE A 274 -18.96 -7.72 -3.53
CA ILE A 274 -18.96 -7.89 -5.00
C ILE A 274 -20.39 -8.00 -5.52
N LYS A 275 -20.72 -7.11 -6.46
CA LYS A 275 -22.07 -7.02 -7.05
C LYS A 275 -22.35 -8.15 -8.01
N LYS A 276 -23.58 -8.65 -7.97
CA LYS A 276 -24.07 -9.66 -8.93
C LYS A 276 -24.30 -9.03 -10.30
N ASN A 277 -23.79 -9.66 -11.35
CA ASN A 277 -24.08 -9.26 -12.71
C ASN A 277 -25.53 -9.69 -13.09
N SER A 278 -26.15 -8.98 -13.99
CA SER A 278 -27.47 -9.36 -14.55
C SER A 278 -27.41 -10.70 -15.30
N THR A 279 -26.30 -10.98 -15.97
CA THR A 279 -25.97 -12.28 -16.56
C THR A 279 -24.95 -12.98 -15.68
N GLN A 280 -25.12 -14.25 -15.41
CA GLN A 280 -24.17 -15.04 -14.62
C GLN A 280 -22.78 -14.98 -15.26
N TRP A 281 -21.76 -14.66 -14.45
CA TRP A 281 -20.40 -14.50 -14.96
C TRP A 281 -19.67 -15.83 -15.19
N GLY A 282 -19.94 -16.83 -14.39
CA GLY A 282 -19.36 -18.17 -14.55
C GLY A 282 -18.06 -18.41 -13.77
N SER A 283 -17.12 -17.47 -13.71
CA SER A 283 -15.86 -17.59 -12.96
C SER A 283 -15.98 -17.01 -11.55
N THR A 284 -15.14 -17.47 -10.62
CA THR A 284 -14.93 -16.82 -9.31
C THR A 284 -14.01 -15.60 -9.47
N ILE A 285 -13.85 -14.82 -8.42
CA ILE A 285 -12.89 -13.67 -8.41
C ILE A 285 -11.46 -14.21 -8.44
N GLU A 286 -11.19 -15.24 -7.67
CA GLU A 286 -9.90 -15.91 -7.58
C GLU A 286 -9.47 -16.42 -8.98
N GLN A 287 -10.37 -17.06 -9.70
CA GLN A 287 -10.12 -17.50 -11.10
C GLN A 287 -9.81 -16.34 -12.03
N LEU A 288 -10.53 -15.21 -11.93
CA LEU A 288 -10.26 -14.02 -12.74
C LEU A 288 -8.85 -13.45 -12.46
N ILE A 289 -8.44 -13.46 -11.20
CA ILE A 289 -7.10 -13.01 -10.78
C ILE A 289 -6.04 -13.98 -11.31
N LEU A 290 -6.23 -15.30 -11.13
CA LEU A 290 -5.29 -16.31 -11.58
C LEU A 290 -5.12 -16.34 -13.11
N ASP A 291 -6.16 -16.04 -13.88
CA ASP A 291 -6.15 -16.03 -15.36
C ASP A 291 -5.26 -14.92 -15.95
N VAL A 292 -5.03 -13.85 -15.21
CA VAL A 292 -4.23 -12.72 -15.69
C VAL A 292 -2.77 -12.75 -15.22
N ILE A 293 -2.49 -13.47 -14.14
CA ILE A 293 -1.15 -13.55 -13.53
C ILE A 293 -0.41 -14.78 -14.10
N PRO A 294 0.84 -14.64 -14.58
CA PRO A 294 1.64 -15.78 -15.07
C PRO A 294 1.72 -16.92 -14.07
N GLU A 295 1.65 -18.17 -14.54
CA GLU A 295 1.57 -19.38 -13.68
C GLU A 295 2.76 -19.53 -12.72
N ASN A 296 3.91 -19.00 -13.09
CA ASN A 296 5.12 -19.04 -12.27
C ASN A 296 5.18 -17.99 -11.17
N ILE A 297 4.17 -17.11 -11.07
CA ILE A 297 4.10 -16.09 -10.02
C ILE A 297 3.19 -16.61 -8.89
N PRO A 298 3.69 -16.66 -7.63
CA PRO A 298 2.85 -16.98 -6.48
C PRO A 298 1.71 -15.98 -6.31
N VAL A 299 0.52 -16.50 -5.98
CA VAL A 299 -0.66 -15.70 -5.65
C VAL A 299 -1.22 -16.24 -4.33
N LEU A 300 -1.33 -15.40 -3.33
CA LEU A 300 -1.80 -15.74 -1.99
C LEU A 300 -3.06 -14.94 -1.69
N PHE A 301 -4.12 -15.63 -1.35
CA PHE A 301 -5.44 -15.06 -1.08
C PHE A 301 -5.71 -14.90 0.42
N ASP A 302 -6.82 -14.25 0.73
CA ASP A 302 -7.40 -14.10 2.05
C ASP A 302 -6.52 -13.36 3.06
N PHE A 303 -5.61 -12.48 2.57
CA PHE A 303 -4.90 -11.59 3.49
C PHE A 303 -5.91 -10.62 4.14
N PRO A 304 -5.95 -10.52 5.49
CA PRO A 304 -6.93 -9.68 6.20
C PRO A 304 -6.55 -8.19 6.11
N ALA A 305 -6.70 -7.62 4.93
CA ALA A 305 -6.59 -6.18 4.68
C ALA A 305 -7.48 -5.78 3.50
N GLY A 306 -8.10 -4.63 3.60
CA GLY A 306 -9.07 -4.10 2.63
C GLY A 306 -10.28 -3.47 3.31
N HIS A 307 -11.50 -3.89 2.92
CA HIS A 307 -12.73 -3.26 3.38
C HIS A 307 -13.59 -4.14 4.31
N GLU A 308 -12.97 -5.11 4.99
CA GLU A 308 -13.60 -5.83 6.07
C GLU A 308 -13.13 -5.27 7.41
N ALA A 309 -13.78 -5.66 8.51
CA ALA A 309 -13.47 -5.18 9.86
C ALA A 309 -12.02 -5.54 10.27
N ASP A 310 -11.56 -6.76 9.98
CA ASP A 310 -10.15 -7.13 10.11
C ASP A 310 -9.36 -6.57 8.91
N ASN A 311 -8.80 -5.37 9.09
CA ASN A 311 -8.01 -4.64 8.11
C ASN A 311 -6.63 -4.30 8.69
N ARG A 312 -5.75 -5.28 8.68
CA ARG A 312 -4.41 -5.19 9.29
C ARG A 312 -3.49 -4.23 8.54
N ALA A 313 -2.63 -3.54 9.27
CA ALA A 313 -1.75 -2.53 8.71
C ALA A 313 -0.66 -3.14 7.82
N LEU A 314 -0.40 -2.50 6.68
CA LEU A 314 0.70 -2.82 5.76
C LEU A 314 1.55 -1.59 5.53
N ILE A 315 2.87 -1.74 5.59
CA ILE A 315 3.80 -0.65 5.26
C ILE A 315 4.20 -0.80 3.79
N PHE A 316 3.64 0.06 2.93
CA PHE A 316 4.00 0.08 1.52
C PHE A 316 5.35 0.75 1.29
N GLY A 317 6.18 0.09 0.47
CA GLY A 317 7.56 0.47 0.22
C GLY A 317 8.57 -0.31 1.07
N ARG A 318 8.14 -0.95 2.17
CA ARG A 318 8.97 -1.77 3.04
C ARG A 318 9.30 -3.10 2.39
N ASN A 319 10.52 -3.58 2.60
CA ASN A 319 10.87 -4.95 2.27
C ASN A 319 10.13 -5.92 3.19
N VAL A 320 9.61 -6.98 2.60
CA VAL A 320 8.95 -8.06 3.34
C VAL A 320 9.56 -9.40 2.95
N ALA A 321 9.56 -10.32 3.91
CA ALA A 321 9.84 -11.73 3.70
C ALA A 321 8.51 -12.49 3.69
N LEU A 322 8.29 -13.24 2.62
CA LEU A 322 7.11 -14.07 2.39
C LEU A 322 7.54 -15.53 2.42
N GLU A 323 7.00 -16.28 3.36
CA GLU A 323 7.19 -17.72 3.51
C GLU A 323 5.85 -18.42 3.37
N VAL A 324 5.83 -19.60 2.74
CA VAL A 324 4.63 -20.43 2.62
C VAL A 324 4.95 -21.84 3.11
N ASP A 325 4.14 -22.34 4.01
CA ASP A 325 4.13 -23.75 4.41
C ASP A 325 2.82 -24.45 4.00
N MET A 326 2.58 -25.68 4.50
CA MET A 326 1.38 -26.44 4.12
C MET A 326 0.09 -25.88 4.72
N GLU A 327 0.16 -25.18 5.84
CA GLU A 327 -1.01 -24.72 6.59
C GLU A 327 -1.18 -23.21 6.53
N ASN A 328 -0.07 -22.47 6.41
CA ASN A 328 -0.07 -21.01 6.47
C ASN A 328 0.89 -20.39 5.45
N TYR A 329 0.68 -19.12 5.19
CA TYR A 329 1.76 -18.25 4.72
C TYR A 329 2.05 -17.15 5.72
N SER A 330 3.29 -16.73 5.80
CA SER A 330 3.71 -15.66 6.69
C SER A 330 4.25 -14.47 5.92
N LEU A 331 3.91 -13.27 6.39
CA LEU A 331 4.43 -12.01 5.89
C LEU A 331 5.13 -11.28 7.03
N VAL A 332 6.43 -11.10 6.92
CA VAL A 332 7.27 -10.43 7.92
C VAL A 332 7.84 -9.17 7.32
N PHE A 333 7.59 -8.02 7.96
CA PHE A 333 8.17 -6.75 7.56
C PHE A 333 9.61 -6.67 8.09
N GLU A 334 10.56 -6.34 7.20
CA GLU A 334 11.97 -6.20 7.57
C GLU A 334 12.22 -4.76 8.10
N ASP A 335 13.16 -4.63 9.07
CA ASP A 335 13.58 -3.34 9.64
C ASP A 335 14.40 -2.50 8.63
#